data_de49b07f1ebfa26472ad472677d1d7a9
#
_entry.id   de49b07f1ebfa26472ad472677d1d7a9
#
_cell.length_a   1.000
_cell.length_b   1.000
_cell.length_c   1.000
_cell.angle_alpha   90.00
_cell.angle_beta   90.00
_cell.angle_gamma   90.00
#
_symmetry.space_group_name_H-M   'P 1'
#
loop_
_entity.id
_entity.type
_entity.pdbx_description
1 polymer ?
#
loop_
_entity_poly.entity_id
_entity_poly.type
_entity_poly.pdbx_seq_one_letter_code
_entity_poly.pdbx_strand_id
1 'polypeptide(L)'
;MAWILLCFERSTAFETRKGTHAMRHQNSVFHSLLKHVPWHKFEQAVEKHDADGLSRKLDTKRHFIALLYGQISGATSLREVVTGMASHETRLYHVGTTPVKRSTMSDANSKRPWQVFSELFAQMLPQAHRGLRRATADAVRLIDSTSIRLSSLSEGWATFSADVFGAKAHIVYDPNADRPVYFAVTPANVNDISAAKAMPIEPGATYVYDLGYYDYGWWARLDDAGCRFVTRLKKNTPISVVEENRVPKNSNIVRDCIGHLPVRLANSRNNPLQVPVREITVIIDTGKLLRIVTNDLDAPAEEIADLYKQRWQIELFFRWVKQTLRIRHFIGVSENAVRIQIAVALIAFLILRMAQLAQKTVHSPLEFARLVRTNLMHRRPINRLLEPRQPIPINSNQLKLGLYFQ
;
A
#
# COMPACT_ATOMS: atom_id res chain seq x y z
N MET A 1 -54.67 46.25 -37.28
CA MET A 1 -55.71 46.57 -36.33
C MET A 1 -55.32 46.13 -34.96
N ALA A 2 -55.24 47.16 -34.12
CA ALA A 2 -55.48 47.25 -32.69
C ALA A 2 -54.55 46.36 -31.81
N TRP A 3 -53.55 46.88 -31.13
CA TRP A 3 -53.50 47.74 -29.94
C TRP A 3 -54.28 47.14 -28.75
N ILE A 4 -53.41 46.90 -27.67
CA ILE A 4 -53.67 47.35 -26.26
C ILE A 4 -52.50 46.76 -25.46
N LEU A 5 -51.42 47.52 -25.07
CA LEU A 5 -51.16 48.25 -23.82
C LEU A 5 -51.15 47.39 -22.55
N LEU A 6 -49.93 47.13 -22.08
CA LEU A 6 -49.30 47.64 -20.85
C LEU A 6 -50.09 47.53 -19.54
N CYS A 7 -49.52 46.74 -18.61
CA CYS A 7 -49.42 47.20 -17.22
C CYS A 7 -48.13 46.62 -16.58
N PHE A 8 -47.28 47.52 -16.19
CA PHE A 8 -46.10 47.32 -15.34
C PHE A 8 -46.58 47.18 -13.91
N GLU A 9 -46.35 46.06 -13.27
CA GLU A 9 -46.31 46.04 -11.81
C GLU A 9 -44.98 45.40 -11.36
N ARG A 10 -44.10 46.26 -10.84
CA ARG A 10 -42.91 45.89 -10.08
C ARG A 10 -43.41 45.33 -8.75
N SER A 11 -43.33 44.01 -8.58
CA SER A 11 -43.35 43.40 -7.26
C SER A 11 -41.92 43.08 -6.87
N THR A 12 -41.36 43.91 -6.02
CA THR A 12 -40.10 43.66 -5.30
C THR A 12 -40.38 42.61 -4.26
N ALA A 13 -40.26 41.34 -4.64
CA ALA A 13 -40.19 40.26 -3.69
C ALA A 13 -38.76 40.20 -3.11
N PHE A 14 -38.60 40.75 -1.92
CA PHE A 14 -37.46 40.55 -1.05
C PHE A 14 -37.49 39.09 -0.60
N GLU A 15 -36.88 38.19 -1.38
CA GLU A 15 -36.57 36.82 -0.91
C GLU A 15 -35.57 36.89 0.21
N THR A 16 -36.05 36.95 1.44
CA THR A 16 -35.24 36.61 2.61
C THR A 16 -34.81 35.15 2.51
N ARG A 17 -33.64 34.92 1.94
CA ARG A 17 -32.91 33.66 2.10
C ARG A 17 -32.67 33.47 3.60
N LYS A 18 -33.61 32.83 4.28
CA LYS A 18 -33.34 32.17 5.56
C LYS A 18 -32.34 31.06 5.32
N GLY A 19 -31.04 31.40 5.32
CA GLY A 19 -29.99 30.47 5.43
C GLY A 19 -30.06 29.78 6.79
N THR A 20 -30.79 28.68 6.87
CA THR A 20 -30.64 27.74 7.98
C THR A 20 -29.23 27.19 7.89
N HIS A 21 -28.25 27.87 8.49
CA HIS A 21 -26.97 27.32 8.84
C HIS A 21 -27.20 26.23 9.89
N ALA A 22 -27.70 25.07 9.46
CA ALA A 22 -27.51 23.87 10.25
C ALA A 22 -26.01 23.76 10.48
N MET A 23 -25.59 23.87 11.73
CA MET A 23 -24.19 23.60 12.12
C MET A 23 -23.88 22.16 11.71
N ARG A 24 -23.37 21.97 10.49
CA ARG A 24 -22.94 20.66 10.03
C ARG A 24 -21.78 20.25 10.91
N HIS A 25 -22.03 19.30 11.78
CA HIS A 25 -21.02 18.71 12.64
C HIS A 25 -19.93 18.09 11.74
N GLN A 26 -18.83 18.80 11.55
CA GLN A 26 -17.75 18.33 10.70
C GLN A 26 -16.88 17.35 11.49
N ASN A 27 -16.75 16.14 10.97
CA ASN A 27 -15.86 15.14 11.53
C ASN A 27 -14.39 15.47 11.23
N SER A 28 -13.48 14.93 12.04
CA SER A 28 -12.05 15.08 11.77
C SER A 28 -11.66 14.38 10.45
N VAL A 29 -10.52 14.81 9.88
CA VAL A 29 -9.94 14.14 8.71
C VAL A 29 -9.67 12.66 9.03
N PHE A 30 -9.19 12.36 10.23
CA PHE A 30 -8.96 10.98 10.67
C PHE A 30 -10.25 10.16 10.71
N HIS A 31 -11.34 10.70 11.23
CA HIS A 31 -12.64 10.02 11.17
C HIS A 31 -13.07 9.71 9.73
N SER A 32 -12.83 10.66 8.81
CA SER A 32 -13.15 10.45 7.39
C SER A 32 -12.34 9.32 6.76
N LEU A 33 -11.08 9.15 7.15
CA LEU A 33 -10.24 8.03 6.74
C LEU A 33 -10.73 6.69 7.30
N LEU A 34 -11.14 6.66 8.57
CA LEU A 34 -11.67 5.45 9.23
C LEU A 34 -12.94 4.89 8.57
N LYS A 35 -13.67 5.70 7.79
CA LYS A 35 -14.82 5.23 6.99
C LYS A 35 -14.45 4.24 5.89
N HIS A 36 -13.20 4.23 5.46
CA HIS A 36 -12.70 3.26 4.47
C HIS A 36 -12.37 1.89 5.08
N VAL A 37 -12.38 1.76 6.41
CA VAL A 37 -12.15 0.49 7.10
C VAL A 37 -13.44 -0.34 7.08
N PRO A 38 -13.43 -1.58 6.58
CA PRO A 38 -14.59 -2.48 6.63
C PRO A 38 -14.74 -3.07 8.04
N TRP A 39 -15.29 -2.30 8.98
CA TRP A 39 -15.35 -2.63 10.40
C TRP A 39 -15.98 -4.00 10.68
N HIS A 40 -17.03 -4.36 9.96
CA HIS A 40 -17.64 -5.68 10.11
C HIS A 40 -16.64 -6.82 9.80
N LYS A 41 -15.82 -6.66 8.75
CA LYS A 41 -14.77 -7.63 8.41
C LYS A 41 -13.63 -7.64 9.44
N PHE A 42 -13.31 -6.49 9.98
CA PHE A 42 -12.35 -6.37 11.06
C PHE A 42 -12.83 -7.11 12.32
N GLU A 43 -14.08 -6.93 12.72
CA GLU A 43 -14.70 -7.58 13.87
C GLU A 43 -14.74 -9.11 13.68
N GLN A 44 -15.09 -9.60 12.48
CA GLN A 44 -14.99 -11.03 12.15
C GLN A 44 -13.56 -11.57 12.31
N ALA A 45 -12.53 -10.83 11.88
CA ALA A 45 -11.14 -11.24 12.06
C ALA A 45 -10.72 -11.23 13.54
N VAL A 46 -11.20 -10.27 14.33
CA VAL A 46 -10.96 -10.23 15.79
C VAL A 46 -11.54 -11.46 16.48
N GLU A 47 -12.78 -11.83 16.17
CA GLU A 47 -13.45 -13.02 16.71
C GLU A 47 -12.75 -14.30 16.27
N LYS A 48 -12.45 -14.45 14.99
CA LYS A 48 -11.79 -15.64 14.42
C LYS A 48 -10.45 -15.96 15.09
N HIS A 49 -9.70 -14.92 15.46
CA HIS A 49 -8.37 -15.06 16.05
C HIS A 49 -8.37 -14.90 17.58
N ASP A 50 -9.54 -14.83 18.21
CA ASP A 50 -9.71 -14.57 19.65
C ASP A 50 -8.83 -13.44 20.17
N ALA A 51 -8.75 -12.35 19.39
CA ALA A 51 -7.77 -11.29 19.67
C ALA A 51 -8.10 -10.47 20.92
N ASP A 52 -9.34 -10.49 21.39
CA ASP A 52 -9.81 -9.76 22.56
C ASP A 52 -10.10 -10.63 23.79
N GLY A 53 -9.96 -11.97 23.71
CA GLY A 53 -10.29 -12.90 24.79
C GLY A 53 -9.62 -12.61 26.15
N LEU A 54 -8.40 -12.07 26.13
CA LEU A 54 -7.65 -11.66 27.32
C LEU A 54 -7.59 -10.13 27.50
N SER A 55 -8.36 -9.37 26.72
CA SER A 55 -8.26 -7.91 26.67
C SER A 55 -9.18 -7.24 27.70
N ARG A 56 -8.62 -6.65 28.76
CA ARG A 56 -9.39 -5.94 29.80
C ARG A 56 -9.47 -4.41 29.58
N LYS A 57 -8.44 -3.79 29.01
CA LYS A 57 -8.27 -2.32 28.98
C LYS A 57 -8.19 -1.71 27.59
N LEU A 58 -7.73 -2.46 26.62
CA LEU A 58 -7.50 -2.01 25.25
C LEU A 58 -7.93 -3.10 24.28
N ASP A 59 -9.11 -2.98 23.69
CA ASP A 59 -9.58 -3.88 22.66
C ASP A 59 -8.77 -3.73 21.36
N THR A 60 -8.89 -4.69 20.45
CA THR A 60 -8.13 -4.72 19.19
C THR A 60 -8.52 -3.56 18.27
N LYS A 61 -9.76 -3.11 18.31
CA LYS A 61 -10.23 -1.96 17.54
C LYS A 61 -9.53 -0.67 17.96
N ARG A 62 -9.49 -0.39 19.25
CA ARG A 62 -8.80 0.79 19.82
C ARG A 62 -7.29 0.71 19.63
N HIS A 63 -6.71 -0.49 19.72
CA HIS A 63 -5.31 -0.73 19.42
C HIS A 63 -5.01 -0.40 17.94
N PHE A 64 -5.83 -0.91 17.02
CA PHE A 64 -5.71 -0.61 15.58
C PHE A 64 -5.82 0.89 15.29
N ILE A 65 -6.82 1.57 15.87
CA ILE A 65 -7.00 3.02 15.68
C ILE A 65 -5.77 3.80 16.17
N ALA A 66 -5.20 3.41 17.31
CA ALA A 66 -4.00 4.05 17.85
C ALA A 66 -2.77 3.82 16.95
N LEU A 67 -2.57 2.61 16.44
CA LEU A 67 -1.49 2.30 15.51
C LEU A 67 -1.66 3.04 14.18
N LEU A 68 -2.89 3.07 13.63
CA LEU A 68 -3.19 3.78 12.40
C LEU A 68 -2.98 5.29 12.55
N TYR A 69 -3.38 5.87 13.69
CA TYR A 69 -3.06 7.26 14.04
C TYR A 69 -1.55 7.48 14.03
N GLY A 70 -0.79 6.66 14.74
CA GLY A 70 0.67 6.74 14.78
C GLY A 70 1.31 6.64 13.40
N GLN A 71 0.81 5.72 12.57
CA GLN A 71 1.31 5.48 11.23
C GLN A 71 1.08 6.69 10.31
N ILE A 72 -0.12 7.28 10.32
CA ILE A 72 -0.47 8.42 9.46
C ILE A 72 0.13 9.72 9.99
N SER A 73 0.15 9.95 11.30
CA SER A 73 0.78 11.12 11.92
C SER A 73 2.30 11.13 11.74
N GLY A 74 2.89 9.96 11.49
CA GLY A 74 4.33 9.76 11.34
C GLY A 74 5.06 9.71 12.68
N ALA A 75 4.39 9.23 13.75
CA ALA A 75 5.00 8.98 15.03
C ALA A 75 6.14 7.95 14.92
N THR A 76 7.23 8.19 15.63
CA THR A 76 8.43 7.36 15.60
C THR A 76 8.57 6.48 16.85
N SER A 77 7.69 6.66 17.83
CA SER A 77 7.69 5.90 19.09
C SER A 77 6.28 5.73 19.64
N LEU A 78 6.07 4.69 20.48
CA LEU A 78 4.82 4.53 21.24
C LEU A 78 4.53 5.75 22.15
N ARG A 79 5.58 6.42 22.61
CA ARG A 79 5.45 7.61 23.44
C ARG A 79 4.82 8.75 22.64
N GLU A 80 5.28 8.98 21.42
CA GLU A 80 4.69 9.97 20.52
C GLU A 80 3.24 9.65 20.15
N VAL A 81 2.92 8.38 19.89
CA VAL A 81 1.53 7.95 19.63
C VAL A 81 0.63 8.31 20.81
N VAL A 82 1.02 7.91 22.02
CA VAL A 82 0.23 8.13 23.24
C VAL A 82 0.08 9.62 23.54
N THR A 83 1.18 10.39 23.49
CA THR A 83 1.15 11.83 23.75
C THR A 83 0.33 12.58 22.70
N GLY A 84 0.51 12.22 21.41
CA GLY A 84 -0.27 12.82 20.33
C GLY A 84 -1.77 12.52 20.43
N MET A 85 -2.15 11.31 20.82
CA MET A 85 -3.56 10.99 21.08
C MET A 85 -4.09 11.76 22.29
N ALA A 86 -3.34 11.81 23.39
CA ALA A 86 -3.75 12.53 24.62
C ALA A 86 -3.96 14.03 24.36
N SER A 87 -3.12 14.67 23.53
CA SER A 87 -3.30 16.08 23.16
C SER A 87 -4.61 16.37 22.40
N HIS A 88 -5.28 15.33 21.90
CA HIS A 88 -6.55 15.41 21.20
C HIS A 88 -7.68 14.67 21.94
N GLU A 89 -7.58 14.48 23.24
CA GLU A 89 -8.50 13.68 24.05
C GLU A 89 -9.97 14.00 23.78
N THR A 90 -10.34 15.27 23.75
CA THR A 90 -11.72 15.74 23.49
C THR A 90 -12.24 15.40 22.10
N ARG A 91 -11.39 14.89 21.19
CA ARG A 91 -11.76 14.51 19.82
C ARG A 91 -11.72 13.01 19.59
N LEU A 92 -11.14 12.24 20.52
CA LEU A 92 -10.95 10.81 20.36
C LEU A 92 -12.25 10.01 20.33
N TYR A 93 -13.28 10.45 21.04
CA TYR A 93 -14.58 9.78 21.04
C TYR A 93 -15.22 9.73 19.65
N HIS A 94 -14.99 10.76 18.81
CA HIS A 94 -15.49 10.78 17.42
C HIS A 94 -14.86 9.73 16.52
N VAL A 95 -13.67 9.26 16.86
CA VAL A 95 -12.96 8.20 16.13
C VAL A 95 -13.05 6.84 16.81
N GLY A 96 -13.90 6.72 17.86
CA GLY A 96 -14.20 5.46 18.53
C GLY A 96 -13.07 4.97 19.46
N THR A 97 -12.29 5.87 20.04
CA THR A 97 -11.20 5.52 20.96
C THR A 97 -11.10 6.50 22.14
N THR A 98 -10.25 6.16 23.07
CA THR A 98 -9.89 6.98 24.26
C THR A 98 -8.36 7.01 24.37
N PRO A 99 -7.79 7.89 25.20
CA PRO A 99 -6.36 7.87 25.47
C PRO A 99 -5.88 6.48 25.92
N VAL A 100 -4.74 6.06 25.43
CA VAL A 100 -4.16 4.75 25.70
C VAL A 100 -2.85 4.89 26.47
N LYS A 101 -2.50 3.89 27.30
CA LYS A 101 -1.23 3.87 28.04
C LYS A 101 -0.14 3.19 27.23
N ARG A 102 1.10 3.70 27.29
CA ARG A 102 2.25 3.16 26.58
C ARG A 102 2.49 1.67 26.87
N SER A 103 2.45 1.28 28.15
CA SER A 103 2.64 -0.13 28.55
C SER A 103 1.57 -1.03 27.92
N THR A 104 0.31 -0.63 28.00
CA THR A 104 -0.81 -1.39 27.41
C THR A 104 -0.68 -1.52 25.88
N MET A 105 -0.20 -0.47 25.19
CA MET A 105 0.11 -0.53 23.75
C MET A 105 1.26 -1.50 23.46
N SER A 106 2.32 -1.47 24.30
CA SER A 106 3.46 -2.38 24.15
C SER A 106 3.05 -3.83 24.34
N ASP A 107 2.25 -4.12 25.35
CA ASP A 107 1.72 -5.47 25.62
C ASP A 107 0.82 -5.93 24.45
N ALA A 108 -0.05 -5.06 23.95
CA ALA A 108 -0.90 -5.36 22.81
C ALA A 108 -0.08 -5.66 21.54
N ASN A 109 0.96 -4.88 21.25
CA ASN A 109 1.86 -5.13 20.12
C ASN A 109 2.57 -6.49 20.21
N SER A 110 2.90 -6.94 21.43
CA SER A 110 3.60 -8.20 21.64
C SER A 110 2.69 -9.43 21.58
N LYS A 111 1.43 -9.30 22.04
CA LYS A 111 0.56 -10.45 22.31
C LYS A 111 -0.60 -10.61 21.33
N ARG A 112 -1.07 -9.53 20.68
CA ARG A 112 -2.21 -9.63 19.77
C ARG A 112 -1.87 -10.36 18.49
N PRO A 113 -2.73 -11.26 18.00
CA PRO A 113 -2.49 -11.95 16.75
C PRO A 113 -2.33 -10.97 15.59
N TRP A 114 -1.15 -10.91 14.98
CA TRP A 114 -0.88 -10.08 13.80
C TRP A 114 -1.79 -10.45 12.61
N GLN A 115 -2.28 -11.68 12.60
CA GLN A 115 -3.17 -12.23 11.57
C GLN A 115 -4.45 -11.40 11.41
N VAL A 116 -4.99 -10.80 12.48
CA VAL A 116 -6.15 -9.90 12.41
C VAL A 116 -5.90 -8.76 11.42
N PHE A 117 -4.72 -8.13 11.51
CA PHE A 117 -4.37 -7.00 10.66
C PHE A 117 -4.03 -7.43 9.23
N SER A 118 -3.42 -8.59 9.07
CA SER A 118 -3.16 -9.18 7.75
C SER A 118 -4.46 -9.56 7.04
N GLU A 119 -5.42 -10.13 7.76
CA GLU A 119 -6.73 -10.47 7.22
C GLU A 119 -7.54 -9.22 6.86
N LEU A 120 -7.51 -8.18 7.71
CA LEU A 120 -8.11 -6.88 7.38
C LEU A 120 -7.53 -6.32 6.08
N PHE A 121 -6.19 -6.32 5.93
CA PHE A 121 -5.55 -5.90 4.69
C PHE A 121 -6.11 -6.67 3.48
N ALA A 122 -6.15 -8.00 3.54
CA ALA A 122 -6.68 -8.84 2.47
C ALA A 122 -8.16 -8.53 2.15
N GLN A 123 -8.98 -8.27 3.16
CA GLN A 123 -10.40 -7.92 3.01
C GLN A 123 -10.63 -6.51 2.42
N MET A 124 -9.64 -5.62 2.51
CA MET A 124 -9.71 -4.29 1.90
C MET A 124 -9.37 -4.29 0.41
N LEU A 125 -8.65 -5.27 -0.10
CA LEU A 125 -8.23 -5.34 -1.51
C LEU A 125 -9.40 -5.29 -2.50
N PRO A 126 -10.52 -6.04 -2.33
CA PRO A 126 -11.67 -5.97 -3.24
C PRO A 126 -12.35 -4.60 -3.27
N GLN A 127 -12.34 -3.88 -2.16
CA GLN A 127 -12.95 -2.54 -2.07
C GLN A 127 -12.15 -1.50 -2.86
N ALA A 128 -10.83 -1.57 -2.77
CA ALA A 128 -9.93 -0.72 -3.56
C ALA A 128 -10.03 -1.01 -5.08
N HIS A 129 -10.63 -2.14 -5.48
CA HIS A 129 -10.79 -2.55 -6.88
C HIS A 129 -12.02 -1.96 -7.59
N ARG A 130 -13.03 -1.51 -6.85
CA ARG A 130 -14.33 -1.10 -7.45
C ARG A 130 -14.24 0.11 -8.39
N GLY A 131 -13.18 0.93 -8.28
CA GLY A 131 -12.95 2.07 -9.16
C GLY A 131 -12.10 1.80 -10.40
N LEU A 132 -11.47 0.63 -10.52
CA LEU A 132 -10.46 0.30 -11.53
C LEU A 132 -10.73 -1.01 -12.26
N ARG A 133 -12.00 -1.45 -12.37
CA ARG A 133 -12.37 -2.54 -13.28
C ARG A 133 -12.15 -2.09 -14.72
N ARG A 134 -10.91 -2.05 -15.15
CA ARG A 134 -10.58 -2.26 -16.56
C ARG A 134 -10.49 -3.77 -16.76
N ALA A 135 -11.27 -4.27 -17.72
CA ALA A 135 -11.06 -5.58 -18.30
C ALA A 135 -9.64 -5.57 -18.89
N THR A 136 -8.66 -6.03 -18.15
CA THR A 136 -7.31 -6.27 -18.64
C THR A 136 -7.11 -7.77 -18.61
N ALA A 137 -6.98 -8.34 -19.78
CA ALA A 137 -6.20 -9.54 -19.98
C ALA A 137 -4.89 -9.35 -19.19
N ASP A 138 -4.44 -10.39 -18.46
CA ASP A 138 -3.17 -10.49 -17.75
C ASP A 138 -2.99 -9.56 -16.57
N ALA A 139 -3.38 -10.05 -15.42
CA ALA A 139 -3.06 -9.40 -14.16
C ALA A 139 -1.54 -9.40 -13.91
N VAL A 140 -0.90 -8.24 -14.03
CA VAL A 140 0.54 -8.09 -13.77
C VAL A 140 0.79 -8.09 -12.25
N ARG A 141 1.78 -8.85 -11.81
CA ARG A 141 2.20 -9.01 -10.42
C ARG A 141 3.71 -8.76 -10.31
N LEU A 142 4.08 -7.58 -9.83
CA LEU A 142 5.47 -7.26 -9.55
C LEU A 142 5.84 -7.85 -8.19
N ILE A 143 6.94 -8.59 -8.12
CA ILE A 143 7.43 -9.15 -6.86
C ILE A 143 8.77 -8.54 -6.51
N ASP A 144 8.87 -8.05 -5.29
CA ASP A 144 10.13 -7.58 -4.73
C ASP A 144 10.08 -7.61 -3.20
N SER A 145 11.24 -7.46 -2.58
CA SER A 145 11.39 -7.38 -1.14
C SER A 145 12.11 -6.10 -0.73
N THR A 146 11.86 -5.69 0.50
CA THR A 146 12.56 -4.55 1.07
C THR A 146 13.07 -4.87 2.44
N SER A 147 14.38 -4.65 2.66
CA SER A 147 15.02 -4.83 3.96
C SER A 147 14.69 -3.66 4.90
N ILE A 148 14.49 -4.02 6.14
CA ILE A 148 14.14 -3.13 7.24
C ILE A 148 15.13 -3.40 8.36
N ARG A 149 15.90 -2.39 8.78
CA ARG A 149 16.79 -2.48 9.93
C ARG A 149 15.99 -2.48 11.22
N LEU A 150 16.38 -3.36 12.15
CA LEU A 150 15.81 -3.45 13.49
C LEU A 150 16.92 -3.19 14.51
N SER A 151 16.54 -2.97 15.76
CA SER A 151 17.49 -2.82 16.87
C SER A 151 17.97 -4.18 17.38
N SER A 152 19.04 -4.19 18.18
CA SER A 152 19.52 -5.38 18.90
C SER A 152 18.45 -6.04 19.78
N LEU A 153 17.43 -5.29 20.22
CA LEU A 153 16.29 -5.85 20.97
C LEU A 153 15.44 -6.85 20.17
N SER A 154 15.67 -6.97 18.86
CA SER A 154 15.04 -7.96 17.99
C SER A 154 15.91 -9.20 17.69
N GLU A 155 17.03 -9.36 18.38
CA GLU A 155 18.03 -10.43 18.19
C GLU A 155 17.38 -11.83 18.17
N GLY A 156 16.45 -12.09 19.05
CA GLY A 156 15.83 -13.42 19.19
C GLY A 156 15.10 -13.95 17.94
N TRP A 157 14.85 -13.10 16.92
CA TRP A 157 14.14 -13.54 15.69
C TRP A 157 14.66 -12.90 14.39
N ALA A 158 15.37 -11.79 14.47
CA ALA A 158 15.69 -10.95 13.31
C ALA A 158 17.20 -10.86 13.01
N THR A 159 17.98 -11.82 13.46
CA THR A 159 19.44 -11.86 13.21
C THR A 159 19.70 -12.03 11.71
N PHE A 160 20.49 -11.11 11.14
CA PHE A 160 20.94 -11.17 9.75
C PHE A 160 22.40 -11.63 9.68
N SER A 161 23.27 -11.01 10.46
CA SER A 161 24.68 -11.37 10.65
C SER A 161 25.12 -10.93 12.05
N ALA A 162 26.38 -11.14 12.43
CA ALA A 162 26.89 -10.63 13.69
C ALA A 162 26.57 -9.13 13.80
N ASP A 163 25.90 -8.74 14.88
CA ASP A 163 25.51 -7.36 15.21
C ASP A 163 24.58 -6.63 14.20
N VAL A 164 24.02 -7.34 13.22
CA VAL A 164 23.06 -6.77 12.26
C VAL A 164 21.73 -7.48 12.37
N PHE A 165 20.69 -6.71 12.70
CA PHE A 165 19.34 -7.21 12.88
C PHE A 165 18.40 -6.58 11.85
N GLY A 166 17.53 -7.38 11.28
CA GLY A 166 16.61 -6.91 10.27
C GLY A 166 15.52 -7.90 9.89
N ALA A 167 14.50 -7.37 9.26
CA ALA A 167 13.43 -8.13 8.63
C ALA A 167 13.34 -7.75 7.15
N LYS A 168 12.73 -8.62 6.34
CA LYS A 168 12.32 -8.32 4.97
C LYS A 168 10.80 -8.31 4.89
N ALA A 169 10.27 -7.30 4.23
CA ALA A 169 8.89 -7.30 3.77
C ALA A 169 8.88 -7.68 2.28
N HIS A 170 8.32 -8.84 1.98
CA HIS A 170 8.09 -9.33 0.62
C HIS A 170 6.72 -8.87 0.17
N ILE A 171 6.64 -8.24 -1.00
CA ILE A 171 5.41 -7.65 -1.51
C ILE A 171 5.14 -8.19 -2.91
N VAL A 172 3.88 -8.53 -3.17
CA VAL A 172 3.35 -8.63 -4.53
C VAL A 172 2.54 -7.37 -4.79
N TYR A 173 2.86 -6.68 -5.86
CA TYR A 173 2.30 -5.38 -6.20
C TYR A 173 1.58 -5.44 -7.55
N ASP A 174 0.39 -4.88 -7.61
CA ASP A 174 -0.39 -4.71 -8.83
C ASP A 174 -0.13 -3.30 -9.40
N PRO A 175 0.67 -3.16 -10.47
CA PRO A 175 1.01 -1.86 -11.04
C PRO A 175 -0.20 -1.16 -11.69
N ASN A 176 -1.17 -1.91 -12.20
CA ASN A 176 -2.36 -1.36 -12.84
C ASN A 176 -3.33 -0.75 -11.81
N ALA A 177 -3.42 -1.37 -10.63
CA ALA A 177 -4.23 -0.88 -9.53
C ALA A 177 -3.43 0.02 -8.56
N ASP A 178 -2.13 0.21 -8.79
CA ASP A 178 -1.20 0.98 -7.94
C ASP A 178 -1.31 0.61 -6.45
N ARG A 179 -1.20 -0.70 -6.14
CA ARG A 179 -1.37 -1.21 -4.77
C ARG A 179 -0.68 -2.55 -4.51
N PRO A 180 -0.27 -2.81 -3.25
CA PRO A 180 0.13 -4.14 -2.83
C PRO A 180 -1.10 -5.08 -2.80
N VAL A 181 -0.93 -6.33 -3.23
CA VAL A 181 -1.96 -7.38 -3.21
C VAL A 181 -1.63 -8.54 -2.26
N TYR A 182 -0.37 -8.66 -1.89
CA TYR A 182 0.10 -9.65 -0.92
C TYR A 182 1.32 -9.11 -0.17
N PHE A 183 1.49 -9.53 1.08
CA PHE A 183 2.73 -9.31 1.81
C PHE A 183 3.07 -10.47 2.73
N ALA A 184 4.36 -10.67 2.94
CA ALA A 184 4.91 -11.54 3.98
C ALA A 184 6.11 -10.85 4.66
N VAL A 185 6.36 -11.24 5.91
CA VAL A 185 7.49 -10.72 6.70
C VAL A 185 8.34 -11.88 7.14
N THR A 186 9.63 -11.81 6.86
CA THR A 186 10.61 -12.79 7.26
C THR A 186 11.80 -12.14 7.97
N PRO A 187 12.61 -12.88 8.74
CA PRO A 187 13.95 -12.44 9.09
C PRO A 187 14.76 -12.08 7.85
N ALA A 188 15.69 -11.13 7.98
CA ALA A 188 16.45 -10.62 6.82
C ALA A 188 17.40 -11.64 6.19
N ASN A 189 17.77 -12.69 6.90
CA ASN A 189 18.60 -13.81 6.39
C ASN A 189 17.82 -14.80 5.50
N VAL A 190 16.50 -14.72 5.45
CA VAL A 190 15.69 -15.56 4.56
C VAL A 190 15.84 -15.07 3.13
N ASN A 191 16.16 -15.99 2.21
CA ASN A 191 16.27 -15.68 0.79
C ASN A 191 14.91 -15.33 0.20
N ASP A 192 14.90 -14.36 -0.73
CA ASP A 192 13.67 -13.86 -1.35
C ASP A 192 12.88 -14.96 -2.06
N ILE A 193 13.59 -15.88 -2.73
CA ILE A 193 12.97 -17.03 -3.39
C ILE A 193 12.26 -17.99 -2.40
N SER A 194 12.74 -18.12 -1.17
CA SER A 194 12.08 -18.97 -0.16
C SER A 194 10.72 -18.38 0.23
N ALA A 195 10.64 -17.06 0.35
CA ALA A 195 9.38 -16.38 0.60
C ALA A 195 8.43 -16.46 -0.61
N ALA A 196 8.95 -16.32 -1.84
CA ALA A 196 8.16 -16.45 -3.06
C ALA A 196 7.55 -17.86 -3.22
N LYS A 197 8.31 -18.91 -2.89
CA LYS A 197 7.81 -20.30 -2.93
C LYS A 197 6.66 -20.58 -1.97
N ALA A 198 6.55 -19.80 -0.89
CA ALA A 198 5.50 -19.91 0.11
C ALA A 198 4.25 -19.04 -0.20
N MET A 199 4.34 -18.11 -1.15
CA MET A 199 3.18 -17.28 -1.50
C MET A 199 2.19 -18.03 -2.40
N PRO A 200 0.89 -17.69 -2.34
CA PRO A 200 -0.08 -18.22 -3.28
C PRO A 200 0.19 -17.70 -4.70
N ILE A 201 0.13 -18.60 -5.68
CA ILE A 201 0.21 -18.26 -7.10
C ILE A 201 -1.22 -17.98 -7.60
N GLU A 202 -1.42 -16.87 -8.31
CA GLU A 202 -2.65 -16.54 -9.01
C GLU A 202 -2.56 -17.08 -10.43
N PRO A 203 -3.30 -18.14 -10.79
CA PRO A 203 -3.20 -18.75 -12.11
C PRO A 203 -3.51 -17.75 -13.24
N GLY A 204 -2.75 -17.82 -14.32
CA GLY A 204 -2.91 -16.95 -15.48
C GLY A 204 -2.35 -15.54 -15.33
N ALA A 205 -1.78 -15.18 -14.18
CA ALA A 205 -1.16 -13.87 -13.97
C ALA A 205 0.25 -13.79 -14.58
N THR A 206 0.67 -12.57 -14.90
CA THR A 206 2.05 -12.27 -15.32
C THR A 206 2.89 -11.84 -14.14
N TYR A 207 3.90 -12.61 -13.79
CA TYR A 207 4.82 -12.32 -12.68
C TYR A 207 6.12 -11.68 -13.18
N VAL A 208 6.45 -10.50 -12.64
CA VAL A 208 7.67 -9.76 -12.99
C VAL A 208 8.54 -9.58 -11.75
N TYR A 209 9.79 -10.01 -11.81
CA TYR A 209 10.70 -10.00 -10.66
C TYR A 209 12.18 -9.91 -11.09
N ASP A 210 13.05 -9.70 -10.13
CA ASP A 210 14.49 -9.58 -10.36
C ASP A 210 15.28 -10.90 -10.11
N LEU A 211 16.61 -10.81 -10.14
CA LEU A 211 17.52 -11.95 -9.90
C LEU A 211 17.45 -12.53 -8.47
N GLY A 212 16.87 -11.84 -7.51
CA GLY A 212 16.64 -12.35 -6.15
C GLY A 212 15.73 -13.58 -6.12
N TYR A 213 14.92 -13.73 -7.16
CA TYR A 213 13.93 -14.81 -7.33
C TYR A 213 14.35 -15.84 -8.39
N TYR A 214 15.67 -15.98 -8.64
CA TYR A 214 16.21 -16.85 -9.66
C TYR A 214 16.19 -18.31 -9.22
N ASP A 215 15.16 -19.07 -9.63
CA ASP A 215 15.00 -20.48 -9.30
C ASP A 215 14.13 -21.18 -10.37
N TYR A 216 14.72 -22.12 -11.09
CA TYR A 216 14.03 -22.81 -12.19
C TYR A 216 12.86 -23.68 -11.71
N GLY A 217 12.90 -24.20 -10.48
CA GLY A 217 11.79 -24.95 -9.90
C GLY A 217 10.60 -24.06 -9.61
N TRP A 218 10.82 -22.82 -9.23
CA TRP A 218 9.74 -21.85 -9.05
C TRP A 218 9.20 -21.38 -10.40
N TRP A 219 10.07 -21.17 -11.38
CA TRP A 219 9.65 -20.81 -12.75
C TRP A 219 8.80 -21.90 -13.38
N ALA A 220 9.16 -23.19 -13.20
CA ALA A 220 8.35 -24.32 -13.64
C ALA A 220 6.95 -24.31 -12.99
N ARG A 221 6.89 -24.05 -11.66
CA ARG A 221 5.60 -23.93 -10.95
C ARG A 221 4.73 -22.79 -11.45
N LEU A 222 5.32 -21.67 -11.86
CA LEU A 222 4.57 -20.57 -12.50
C LEU A 222 4.03 -21.00 -13.87
N ASP A 223 4.86 -21.66 -14.66
CA ASP A 223 4.50 -22.19 -15.98
C ASP A 223 3.37 -23.24 -15.87
N ASP A 224 3.50 -24.21 -14.97
CA ASP A 224 2.48 -25.24 -14.67
C ASP A 224 1.13 -24.62 -14.23
N ALA A 225 1.16 -23.46 -13.59
CA ALA A 225 -0.04 -22.71 -13.20
C ALA A 225 -0.61 -21.83 -14.34
N GLY A 226 -0.06 -21.93 -15.55
CA GLY A 226 -0.44 -21.11 -16.70
C GLY A 226 -0.08 -19.63 -16.54
N CYS A 227 0.88 -19.32 -15.68
CA CYS A 227 1.35 -17.97 -15.47
C CYS A 227 2.45 -17.60 -16.46
N ARG A 228 2.45 -16.37 -16.92
CA ARG A 228 3.57 -15.76 -17.62
C ARG A 228 4.59 -15.26 -16.60
N PHE A 229 5.88 -15.47 -16.82
CA PHE A 229 6.91 -14.82 -16.03
C PHE A 229 7.84 -13.97 -16.91
N VAL A 230 8.33 -12.87 -16.33
CA VAL A 230 9.32 -11.99 -16.96
C VAL A 230 10.37 -11.63 -15.90
N THR A 231 11.61 -12.02 -16.16
CA THR A 231 12.70 -11.79 -15.21
C THR A 231 14.05 -11.60 -15.93
N ARG A 232 15.12 -11.39 -15.16
CA ARG A 232 16.46 -11.29 -15.73
C ARG A 232 17.13 -12.66 -15.82
N LEU A 233 17.88 -12.85 -16.90
CA LEU A 233 18.80 -13.95 -17.01
C LEU A 233 20.20 -13.54 -16.51
N LYS A 234 20.88 -14.42 -15.77
CA LYS A 234 22.27 -14.20 -15.36
C LYS A 234 23.17 -14.11 -16.56
N LYS A 235 24.20 -13.24 -16.50
CA LYS A 235 25.14 -12.99 -17.61
C LYS A 235 25.71 -14.27 -18.23
N ASN A 236 26.07 -15.23 -17.38
CA ASN A 236 26.78 -16.46 -17.79
C ASN A 236 25.82 -17.66 -17.98
N THR A 237 24.50 -17.48 -17.93
CA THR A 237 23.58 -18.58 -18.21
C THR A 237 23.53 -18.83 -19.71
N PRO A 238 23.93 -20.02 -20.18
CA PRO A 238 23.81 -20.38 -21.60
C PRO A 238 22.35 -20.65 -21.95
N ILE A 239 21.98 -20.37 -23.19
CA ILE A 239 20.73 -20.80 -23.83
C ILE A 239 21.10 -21.58 -25.08
N SER A 240 20.55 -22.79 -25.24
CA SER A 240 20.63 -23.55 -26.47
C SER A 240 19.58 -23.03 -27.43
N VAL A 241 19.99 -22.12 -28.32
CA VAL A 241 19.09 -21.41 -29.22
C VAL A 241 18.49 -22.39 -30.25
N VAL A 242 17.18 -22.32 -30.42
CA VAL A 242 16.41 -23.07 -31.41
C VAL A 242 15.95 -22.16 -32.55
N GLU A 243 15.61 -20.92 -32.20
CA GLU A 243 15.09 -19.94 -33.14
C GLU A 243 15.60 -18.53 -32.80
N GLU A 244 15.94 -17.76 -33.85
CA GLU A 244 16.29 -16.34 -33.71
C GLU A 244 15.16 -15.52 -34.37
N ASN A 245 14.56 -14.63 -33.58
CA ASN A 245 13.51 -13.73 -34.01
C ASN A 245 14.09 -12.47 -34.66
N ARG A 246 13.29 -11.82 -35.48
CA ARG A 246 13.67 -10.52 -36.04
C ARG A 246 13.62 -9.45 -34.97
N VAL A 247 14.73 -8.72 -34.85
CA VAL A 247 14.80 -7.57 -33.95
C VAL A 247 14.11 -6.36 -34.60
N PRO A 248 13.22 -5.65 -33.89
CA PRO A 248 12.57 -4.46 -34.43
C PRO A 248 13.58 -3.36 -34.73
N LYS A 249 13.42 -2.72 -35.89
CA LYS A 249 14.26 -1.60 -36.31
C LYS A 249 13.99 -0.40 -35.38
N ASN A 250 15.04 0.35 -35.04
CA ASN A 250 14.97 1.55 -34.17
C ASN A 250 14.47 1.28 -32.76
N SER A 251 14.61 0.06 -32.24
CA SER A 251 14.35 -0.29 -30.85
C SER A 251 15.66 -0.41 -30.06
N ASN A 252 15.54 -0.45 -28.74
CA ASN A 252 16.67 -0.76 -27.83
C ASN A 252 16.92 -2.26 -27.70
N ILE A 253 16.21 -3.09 -28.45
CA ILE A 253 16.37 -4.56 -28.48
C ILE A 253 17.55 -4.90 -29.39
N VAL A 254 18.47 -5.71 -28.89
CA VAL A 254 19.69 -6.12 -29.59
C VAL A 254 19.57 -7.55 -30.09
N ARG A 255 18.87 -8.39 -29.34
CA ARG A 255 18.69 -9.79 -29.63
C ARG A 255 17.34 -10.27 -29.11
N ASP A 256 16.74 -11.19 -29.87
CA ASP A 256 15.52 -11.89 -29.51
C ASP A 256 15.64 -13.33 -30.01
N CYS A 257 15.63 -14.31 -29.11
CA CYS A 257 15.76 -15.70 -29.46
C CYS A 257 14.98 -16.63 -28.54
N ILE A 258 14.55 -17.75 -29.07
CA ILE A 258 13.88 -18.83 -28.36
C ILE A 258 14.89 -19.98 -28.21
N GLY A 259 14.92 -20.61 -27.04
CA GLY A 259 15.82 -21.72 -26.81
C GLY A 259 15.57 -22.41 -25.47
N HIS A 260 16.43 -23.34 -25.13
CA HIS A 260 16.33 -24.12 -23.91
C HIS A 260 17.39 -23.71 -22.90
N LEU A 261 16.98 -23.62 -21.64
CA LEU A 261 17.90 -23.51 -20.52
C LEU A 261 18.69 -24.82 -20.34
N PRO A 262 19.85 -24.80 -19.64
CA PRO A 262 20.64 -26.01 -19.40
C PRO A 262 19.82 -27.14 -18.80
N VAL A 263 19.91 -28.33 -19.36
CA VAL A 263 19.20 -29.53 -18.85
C VAL A 263 19.69 -29.90 -17.44
N ARG A 264 20.99 -29.70 -17.18
CA ARG A 264 21.59 -29.96 -15.86
C ARG A 264 22.05 -28.69 -15.20
N LEU A 265 21.77 -28.60 -13.92
CA LEU A 265 22.19 -27.52 -13.03
C LEU A 265 23.51 -27.92 -12.32
N ALA A 266 24.06 -27.00 -11.53
CA ALA A 266 25.17 -27.30 -10.64
C ALA A 266 24.83 -28.54 -9.77
N ASN A 267 25.85 -29.35 -9.49
CA ASN A 267 25.76 -30.65 -8.80
C ASN A 267 24.89 -31.69 -9.52
N SER A 268 24.87 -31.68 -10.85
CA SER A 268 24.18 -32.65 -11.72
C SER A 268 22.67 -32.79 -11.49
N ARG A 269 22.02 -31.83 -10.83
CA ARG A 269 20.57 -31.80 -10.68
C ARG A 269 19.89 -31.48 -12.00
N ASN A 270 18.80 -32.17 -12.31
CA ASN A 270 18.01 -31.86 -13.47
C ASN A 270 17.34 -30.47 -13.32
N ASN A 271 17.29 -29.72 -14.41
CA ASN A 271 16.49 -28.49 -14.49
C ASN A 271 15.02 -28.89 -14.58
N PRO A 272 14.15 -28.49 -13.65
CA PRO A 272 12.71 -28.81 -13.73
C PRO A 272 11.99 -28.04 -14.85
N LEU A 273 12.50 -26.90 -15.30
CA LEU A 273 11.93 -26.13 -16.41
C LEU A 273 12.53 -26.61 -17.72
N GLN A 274 11.86 -27.53 -18.41
CA GLN A 274 12.29 -28.13 -19.69
C GLN A 274 11.64 -27.49 -20.92
N VAL A 275 10.64 -26.63 -20.71
CA VAL A 275 9.97 -25.91 -21.81
C VAL A 275 10.93 -24.89 -22.42
N PRO A 276 10.75 -24.54 -23.71
CA PRO A 276 11.50 -23.45 -24.30
C PRO A 276 11.20 -22.13 -23.62
N VAL A 277 12.22 -21.29 -23.55
CA VAL A 277 12.09 -19.91 -23.03
C VAL A 277 12.56 -18.93 -24.10
N ARG A 278 12.10 -17.71 -24.03
CA ARG A 278 12.54 -16.63 -24.91
C ARG A 278 13.48 -15.70 -24.16
N GLU A 279 14.61 -15.39 -24.78
CA GLU A 279 15.56 -14.39 -24.29
C GLU A 279 15.49 -13.15 -25.16
N ILE A 280 15.27 -12.01 -24.53
CA ILE A 280 15.31 -10.68 -25.15
C ILE A 280 16.44 -9.90 -24.51
N THR A 281 17.42 -9.47 -25.31
CA THR A 281 18.52 -8.61 -24.84
C THR A 281 18.26 -7.18 -25.23
N VAL A 282 18.25 -6.28 -24.25
CA VAL A 282 18.00 -4.85 -24.45
C VAL A 282 19.18 -4.00 -24.00
N ILE A 283 19.38 -2.86 -24.65
CA ILE A 283 20.30 -1.80 -24.18
C ILE A 283 19.50 -0.86 -23.30
N ILE A 284 19.93 -0.67 -22.05
CA ILE A 284 19.34 0.29 -21.14
C ILE A 284 20.04 1.65 -21.25
N ASP A 285 19.44 2.72 -20.69
CA ASP A 285 19.91 4.12 -20.80
C ASP A 285 21.39 4.33 -20.40
N THR A 286 21.94 3.43 -19.58
CA THR A 286 23.36 3.43 -19.18
C THR A 286 24.30 2.78 -20.20
N GLY A 287 23.78 2.33 -21.35
CA GLY A 287 24.54 1.58 -22.36
C GLY A 287 24.84 0.12 -22.02
N LYS A 288 24.34 -0.39 -20.89
CA LYS A 288 24.54 -1.78 -20.46
C LYS A 288 23.53 -2.70 -21.12
N LEU A 289 23.96 -3.93 -21.43
CA LEU A 289 23.07 -4.99 -21.90
C LEU A 289 22.33 -5.64 -20.73
N LEU A 290 21.05 -5.81 -20.89
CA LEU A 290 20.15 -6.50 -19.97
C LEU A 290 19.52 -7.69 -20.70
N ARG A 291 19.73 -8.90 -20.18
CA ARG A 291 19.10 -10.13 -20.68
C ARG A 291 17.82 -10.38 -19.89
N ILE A 292 16.68 -10.37 -20.58
CA ILE A 292 15.34 -10.65 -20.05
C ILE A 292 14.96 -12.06 -20.52
N VAL A 293 14.35 -12.86 -19.67
CA VAL A 293 13.82 -14.17 -20.01
C VAL A 293 12.36 -14.29 -19.62
N THR A 294 11.60 -14.98 -20.48
CA THR A 294 10.16 -15.22 -20.30
C THR A 294 9.78 -16.59 -20.87
N ASN A 295 8.64 -17.16 -20.42
CA ASN A 295 7.97 -18.29 -21.05
C ASN A 295 6.94 -17.87 -22.12
N ASP A 296 6.76 -16.57 -22.35
CA ASP A 296 5.92 -16.06 -23.42
C ASP A 296 6.73 -16.00 -24.74
N LEU A 297 6.41 -16.89 -25.65
CA LEU A 297 7.14 -17.03 -26.92
C LEU A 297 6.56 -16.12 -28.01
N ASP A 298 5.33 -15.62 -27.86
CA ASP A 298 4.53 -15.00 -28.92
C ASP A 298 4.42 -13.48 -28.83
N ALA A 299 4.41 -12.91 -27.60
CA ALA A 299 4.23 -11.48 -27.40
C ALA A 299 5.31 -10.64 -28.09
N PRO A 300 5.02 -9.40 -28.53
CA PRO A 300 6.04 -8.48 -29.06
C PRO A 300 7.21 -8.29 -28.07
N ALA A 301 8.45 -8.28 -28.58
CA ALA A 301 9.64 -8.15 -27.73
C ALA A 301 9.65 -6.85 -26.91
N GLU A 302 9.10 -5.76 -27.47
CA GLU A 302 8.93 -4.48 -26.79
C GLU A 302 7.97 -4.60 -25.58
N GLU A 303 6.88 -5.38 -25.72
CA GLU A 303 5.94 -5.61 -24.63
C GLU A 303 6.63 -6.29 -23.45
N ILE A 304 7.42 -7.33 -23.70
CA ILE A 304 8.19 -8.03 -22.66
C ILE A 304 9.22 -7.10 -22.00
N ALA A 305 9.90 -6.28 -22.80
CA ALA A 305 10.84 -5.29 -22.28
C ALA A 305 10.15 -4.25 -21.39
N ASP A 306 8.98 -3.76 -21.80
CA ASP A 306 8.17 -2.79 -21.04
C ASP A 306 7.58 -3.40 -19.76
N LEU A 307 7.15 -4.67 -19.80
CA LEU A 307 6.75 -5.41 -18.60
C LEU A 307 7.89 -5.47 -17.59
N TYR A 308 9.10 -5.79 -18.03
CA TYR A 308 10.25 -5.78 -17.12
C TYR A 308 10.58 -4.38 -16.58
N LYS A 309 10.44 -3.35 -17.39
CA LYS A 309 10.61 -1.96 -16.97
C LYS A 309 9.59 -1.54 -15.89
N GLN A 310 8.37 -2.07 -15.95
CA GLN A 310 7.35 -1.81 -14.91
C GLN A 310 7.79 -2.29 -13.52
N ARG A 311 8.71 -3.24 -13.40
CA ARG A 311 9.26 -3.69 -12.11
C ARG A 311 9.73 -2.51 -11.25
N TRP A 312 10.20 -1.43 -11.86
CA TRP A 312 10.62 -0.22 -11.14
C TRP A 312 9.49 0.41 -10.29
N GLN A 313 8.22 0.17 -10.62
CA GLN A 313 7.09 0.73 -9.88
C GLN A 313 7.02 0.19 -8.44
N ILE A 314 7.41 -1.06 -8.20
CA ILE A 314 7.42 -1.59 -6.83
C ILE A 314 8.54 -0.94 -5.99
N GLU A 315 9.65 -0.54 -6.60
CA GLU A 315 10.72 0.20 -5.91
C GLU A 315 10.24 1.62 -5.53
N LEU A 316 9.46 2.27 -6.41
CA LEU A 316 8.82 3.56 -6.11
C LEU A 316 7.79 3.42 -4.98
N PHE A 317 7.01 2.34 -4.98
CA PHE A 317 6.10 2.00 -3.88
C PHE A 317 6.87 1.83 -2.55
N PHE A 318 7.95 1.06 -2.52
CA PHE A 318 8.77 0.91 -1.31
C PHE A 318 9.37 2.23 -0.84
N ARG A 319 9.84 3.07 -1.76
CA ARG A 319 10.33 4.40 -1.45
C ARG A 319 9.23 5.24 -0.79
N TRP A 320 8.04 5.24 -1.36
CA TRP A 320 6.89 5.97 -0.82
C TRP A 320 6.52 5.47 0.59
N VAL A 321 6.40 4.16 0.77
CA VAL A 321 6.06 3.53 2.06
C VAL A 321 7.11 3.84 3.12
N LYS A 322 8.40 3.71 2.78
CA LYS A 322 9.51 4.01 3.71
C LYS A 322 9.58 5.48 4.11
N GLN A 323 9.31 6.40 3.17
CA GLN A 323 9.43 7.84 3.42
C GLN A 323 8.16 8.42 4.05
N THR A 324 6.99 8.05 3.52
CA THR A 324 5.71 8.65 3.91
C THR A 324 5.14 7.98 5.14
N LEU A 325 5.17 6.67 5.21
CA LEU A 325 4.67 5.89 6.35
C LEU A 325 5.78 5.54 7.37
N ARG A 326 7.00 6.01 7.15
CA ARG A 326 8.14 5.89 8.08
C ARG A 326 8.37 4.48 8.64
N ILE A 327 8.17 3.42 7.81
CA ILE A 327 8.44 2.02 8.20
C ILE A 327 9.94 1.78 8.56
N ARG A 328 10.75 2.80 8.65
CA ARG A 328 12.15 2.72 9.11
C ARG A 328 12.26 2.72 10.64
N HIS A 329 11.24 3.18 11.35
CA HIS A 329 11.21 3.27 12.81
C HIS A 329 10.10 2.36 13.34
N PHE A 330 10.50 1.20 13.85
CA PHE A 330 9.55 0.30 14.49
C PHE A 330 9.31 0.71 15.92
N ILE A 331 8.03 0.84 16.27
CA ILE A 331 7.57 1.17 17.61
C ILE A 331 7.50 -0.04 18.54
N GLY A 332 7.73 -1.25 18.01
CA GLY A 332 7.85 -2.51 18.73
C GLY A 332 8.99 -3.34 18.18
N VAL A 333 9.60 -4.17 19.03
CA VAL A 333 10.81 -4.97 18.70
C VAL A 333 10.53 -6.45 18.51
N SER A 334 9.40 -6.97 19.01
CA SER A 334 9.02 -8.37 18.80
C SER A 334 8.61 -8.62 17.35
N GLU A 335 8.77 -9.85 16.88
CA GLU A 335 8.34 -10.26 15.54
C GLU A 335 6.87 -9.91 15.29
N ASN A 336 6.01 -10.19 16.27
CA ASN A 336 4.59 -9.89 16.21
C ASN A 336 4.33 -8.39 16.04
N ALA A 337 5.02 -7.53 16.79
CA ALA A 337 4.89 -6.07 16.70
C ALA A 337 5.31 -5.54 15.34
N VAL A 338 6.39 -6.07 14.76
CA VAL A 338 6.88 -5.70 13.43
C VAL A 338 5.89 -6.13 12.35
N ARG A 339 5.35 -7.35 12.43
CA ARG A 339 4.30 -7.84 11.52
C ARG A 339 3.04 -6.97 11.58
N ILE A 340 2.57 -6.64 12.78
CA ILE A 340 1.42 -5.73 12.99
C ILE A 340 1.71 -4.37 12.35
N GLN A 341 2.86 -3.76 12.61
CA GLN A 341 3.17 -2.43 12.10
C GLN A 341 3.27 -2.40 10.57
N ILE A 342 3.83 -3.43 9.94
CA ILE A 342 3.87 -3.53 8.48
C ILE A 342 2.44 -3.67 7.93
N ALA A 343 1.61 -4.54 8.50
CA ALA A 343 0.21 -4.68 8.09
C ALA A 343 -0.56 -3.36 8.21
N VAL A 344 -0.44 -2.67 9.34
CA VAL A 344 -1.10 -1.36 9.56
C VAL A 344 -0.59 -0.30 8.60
N ALA A 345 0.69 -0.30 8.26
CA ALA A 345 1.23 0.61 7.26
C ALA A 345 0.68 0.36 5.85
N LEU A 346 0.53 -0.90 5.45
CA LEU A 346 -0.09 -1.25 4.16
C LEU A 346 -1.58 -0.90 4.15
N ILE A 347 -2.30 -1.10 5.27
CA ILE A 347 -3.69 -0.65 5.44
C ILE A 347 -3.76 0.89 5.34
N ALA A 348 -2.85 1.62 5.99
CA ALA A 348 -2.78 3.07 5.90
C ALA A 348 -2.56 3.53 4.45
N PHE A 349 -1.70 2.83 3.70
CA PHE A 349 -1.52 3.09 2.27
C PHE A 349 -2.83 2.94 1.50
N LEU A 350 -3.55 1.81 1.67
CA LEU A 350 -4.83 1.57 0.99
C LEU A 350 -5.88 2.65 1.35
N ILE A 351 -6.00 3.00 2.64
CA ILE A 351 -6.93 4.03 3.10
C ILE A 351 -6.61 5.39 2.46
N LEU A 352 -5.34 5.79 2.46
CA LEU A 352 -4.90 7.05 1.86
C LEU A 352 -5.16 7.07 0.35
N ARG A 353 -4.90 5.95 -0.36
CA ARG A 353 -5.18 5.85 -1.80
C ARG A 353 -6.68 5.89 -2.10
N MET A 354 -7.50 5.13 -1.37
CA MET A 354 -8.96 5.17 -1.53
C MET A 354 -9.52 6.57 -1.27
N ALA A 355 -9.08 7.23 -0.21
CA ALA A 355 -9.50 8.58 0.11
C ALA A 355 -9.03 9.61 -0.91
N GLN A 356 -7.80 9.46 -1.43
CA GLN A 356 -7.24 10.32 -2.48
C GLN A 356 -7.99 10.16 -3.81
N LEU A 357 -8.34 8.94 -4.19
CA LEU A 357 -9.11 8.68 -5.42
C LEU A 357 -10.57 9.15 -5.32
N ALA A 358 -11.13 9.18 -4.12
CA ALA A 358 -12.51 9.63 -3.88
C ALA A 358 -12.67 11.16 -3.95
N GLN A 359 -11.58 11.92 -3.84
CA GLN A 359 -11.57 13.38 -3.97
C GLN A 359 -10.90 13.79 -5.29
N LYS A 360 -11.25 14.98 -5.81
CA LYS A 360 -10.82 15.43 -7.14
C LYS A 360 -9.78 16.58 -7.12
N THR A 361 -9.42 17.07 -5.94
CA THR A 361 -8.63 18.31 -5.78
C THR A 361 -7.14 18.07 -5.67
N VAL A 362 -6.70 16.90 -5.16
CA VAL A 362 -5.29 16.56 -4.98
C VAL A 362 -4.95 15.29 -5.74
N HIS A 363 -4.20 15.42 -6.83
CA HIS A 363 -3.86 14.29 -7.70
C HIS A 363 -2.63 13.51 -7.23
N SER A 364 -1.67 14.19 -6.57
CA SER A 364 -0.45 13.56 -6.06
C SER A 364 -0.72 12.77 -4.76
N PRO A 365 -0.49 11.45 -4.72
CA PRO A 365 -0.62 10.66 -3.50
C PRO A 365 0.27 11.15 -2.36
N LEU A 366 1.46 11.63 -2.68
CA LEU A 366 2.42 12.14 -1.70
C LEU A 366 1.95 13.45 -1.08
N GLU A 367 1.47 14.37 -1.91
CA GLU A 367 0.91 15.64 -1.45
C GLU A 367 -0.32 15.42 -0.58
N PHE A 368 -1.23 14.55 -1.03
CA PHE A 368 -2.41 14.17 -0.26
C PHE A 368 -2.05 13.61 1.12
N ALA A 369 -1.09 12.68 1.19
CA ALA A 369 -0.65 12.11 2.47
C ALA A 369 -0.04 13.18 3.41
N ARG A 370 0.70 14.16 2.87
CA ARG A 370 1.24 15.29 3.64
C ARG A 370 0.13 16.18 4.18
N LEU A 371 -0.85 16.54 3.35
CA LEU A 371 -2.02 17.34 3.77
C LEU A 371 -2.87 16.62 4.82
N VAL A 372 -3.09 15.33 4.66
CA VAL A 372 -3.77 14.50 5.67
C VAL A 372 -3.02 14.53 6.98
N ARG A 373 -1.70 14.32 6.98
CA ARG A 373 -0.87 14.32 8.18
C ARG A 373 -0.98 15.62 8.96
N THR A 374 -0.85 16.77 8.29
CA THR A 374 -0.91 18.08 8.95
C THR A 374 -2.30 18.45 9.45
N ASN A 375 -3.35 17.82 8.90
CA ASN A 375 -4.74 18.10 9.25
C ASN A 375 -5.45 16.96 9.98
N LEU A 376 -4.74 15.91 10.40
CA LEU A 376 -5.31 14.61 10.79
C LEU A 376 -6.45 14.72 11.80
N MET A 377 -6.28 15.49 12.86
CA MET A 377 -7.29 15.70 13.91
C MET A 377 -8.10 17.00 13.72
N HIS A 378 -7.91 17.73 12.62
CA HIS A 378 -8.72 18.91 12.34
C HIS A 378 -10.11 18.50 11.85
N ARG A 379 -11.13 19.25 12.29
CA ARG A 379 -12.52 19.13 11.82
C ARG A 379 -12.68 19.87 10.51
N ARG A 380 -12.46 19.15 9.40
CA ARG A 380 -12.66 19.68 8.04
C ARG A 380 -12.89 18.56 7.05
N PRO A 381 -13.61 18.82 5.96
CA PRO A 381 -13.83 17.84 4.89
C PRO A 381 -12.52 17.44 4.23
N ILE A 382 -12.34 16.16 3.95
CA ILE A 382 -11.13 15.64 3.34
C ILE A 382 -10.93 16.10 1.89
N ASN A 383 -12.01 16.44 1.20
CA ASN A 383 -11.99 16.98 -0.17
C ASN A 383 -11.68 18.48 -0.24
N ARG A 384 -11.53 19.14 0.91
CA ARG A 384 -11.24 20.59 1.00
C ARG A 384 -9.97 20.88 1.77
N LEU A 385 -8.99 19.96 1.72
CA LEU A 385 -7.74 20.10 2.47
C LEU A 385 -6.87 21.28 1.98
N LEU A 386 -6.97 21.66 0.72
CA LEU A 386 -6.27 22.80 0.14
C LEU A 386 -6.99 24.14 0.34
N GLU A 387 -8.28 24.12 0.64
CA GLU A 387 -9.02 25.37 0.84
C GLU A 387 -8.59 26.06 2.14
N PRO A 388 -8.45 27.39 2.15
CA PRO A 388 -8.20 28.14 3.38
C PRO A 388 -9.33 27.89 4.38
N ARG A 389 -9.02 27.89 5.67
CA ARG A 389 -10.04 27.79 6.72
C ARG A 389 -10.96 28.99 6.59
N GLN A 390 -12.25 28.77 6.37
CA GLN A 390 -13.21 29.85 6.53
C GLN A 390 -13.19 30.29 8.00
N PRO A 391 -13.10 31.60 8.27
CA PRO A 391 -13.23 32.09 9.63
C PRO A 391 -14.55 31.59 10.21
N ILE A 392 -14.52 31.14 11.45
CA ILE A 392 -15.74 30.77 12.18
C ILE A 392 -16.59 32.03 12.22
N PRO A 393 -17.83 32.06 11.66
CA PRO A 393 -18.67 33.24 11.75
C PRO A 393 -18.85 33.53 13.24
N ILE A 394 -18.37 34.68 13.66
CA ILE A 394 -18.58 35.17 15.02
C ILE A 394 -20.07 35.40 15.13
N ASN A 395 -20.74 34.60 15.95
CA ASN A 395 -22.16 34.75 16.17
C ASN A 395 -22.34 36.09 16.88
N SER A 396 -23.03 37.03 16.27
CA SER A 396 -23.24 38.38 16.81
C SER A 396 -23.86 38.38 18.24
N ASN A 397 -24.49 37.27 18.63
CA ASN A 397 -24.97 37.05 19.99
C ASN A 397 -23.87 36.71 21.01
N GLN A 398 -22.66 36.24 20.59
CA GLN A 398 -21.53 36.03 21.51
C GLN A 398 -20.81 37.33 21.84
N LEU A 399 -20.88 38.34 20.96
CA LEU A 399 -20.35 39.67 21.25
C LEU A 399 -21.17 40.45 22.27
N LYS A 400 -22.46 40.13 22.42
CA LYS A 400 -23.36 40.79 23.41
C LYS A 400 -23.18 40.29 24.84
N LEU A 401 -22.66 39.05 25.03
CA LEU A 401 -22.40 38.50 26.34
C LEU A 401 -21.14 39.09 27.01
N GLY A 402 -20.16 39.61 26.24
CA GLY A 402 -18.96 40.27 26.76
C GLY A 402 -19.17 41.70 27.29
N LEU A 403 -20.30 42.31 27.03
CA LEU A 403 -20.60 43.70 27.41
C LEU A 403 -21.40 43.81 28.73
N TYR A 404 -21.77 42.70 29.36
CA TYR A 404 -22.53 42.69 30.61
C TYR A 404 -21.66 42.41 31.88
N PHE A 405 -20.33 42.34 31.74
CA PHE A 405 -19.38 42.19 32.86
C PHE A 405 -18.37 43.35 32.83
N GLN A 406 -18.84 44.57 32.93
CA GLN A 406 -18.09 45.73 33.42
C GLN A 406 -18.84 46.38 34.57
#